data_cff5655931ff26921ececf1273e6d95a
#
_entry.id   cff5655931ff26921ececf1273e6d95a
#
_cell.length_a   1.000
_cell.length_b   1.000
_cell.length_c   1.000
_cell.angle_alpha   90.00
_cell.angle_beta   90.00
_cell.angle_gamma   90.00
#
_symmetry.space_group_name_H-M   'P 1'
#
loop_
_entity.id
_entity.type
_entity.pdbx_description
1 polymer ?
#
loop_
_entity_poly.entity_id
_entity_poly.type
_entity_poly.pdbx_seq_one_letter_code
_entity_poly.pdbx_strand_id
1 'polypeptide(L)'
;TKNFVLFEIQRRNDYATTKSSTYYTMTGTTQTGWIVDNIFGSNTRRQAINSSKLVIPVGERSVRILPGATAANDKVTTRNNSLRVTVDPESWVNVPVYVEGEITDEVVPMQRVSITPYLDSQDAIRVSASPLNDSTYDPATGTFYLYYRYQLATESGNTWHEVRETMTRSQY
;
A
#
# COMPACT_ATOMS: atom_id res chain seq x y z
N THR A 1 42.45 27.80 5.84
CA THR A 1 41.51 27.12 4.94
C THR A 1 40.71 26.17 5.80
N LYS A 2 39.37 26.37 5.91
CA LYS A 2 38.50 25.46 6.61
C LYS A 2 38.04 24.38 5.62
N ASN A 3 38.46 23.16 5.84
CA ASN A 3 37.97 22.01 5.08
C ASN A 3 36.67 21.53 5.71
N PHE A 4 35.55 21.59 4.97
CA PHE A 4 34.28 21.03 5.37
C PHE A 4 34.15 19.65 4.71
N VAL A 5 33.85 18.64 5.52
CA VAL A 5 33.44 17.31 5.02
C VAL A 5 31.92 17.25 5.19
N LEU A 6 31.22 17.18 4.07
CA LEU A 6 29.77 17.01 4.07
C LEU A 6 29.49 15.51 4.14
N PHE A 7 28.89 15.06 5.24
CA PHE A 7 28.37 13.70 5.35
C PHE A 7 26.88 13.72 5.03
N GLU A 8 26.48 13.04 3.99
CA GLU A 8 25.07 12.76 3.74
C GLU A 8 24.69 11.44 4.45
N ILE A 9 23.96 11.55 5.56
CA ILE A 9 23.43 10.38 6.27
C ILE A 9 22.06 10.08 5.65
N GLN A 10 22.01 9.07 4.78
CA GLN A 10 20.75 8.54 4.28
C GLN A 10 20.27 7.42 5.20
N ARG A 11 19.03 7.54 5.70
CA ARG A 11 18.38 6.43 6.40
C ARG A 11 18.13 5.32 5.40
N ARG A 12 18.58 4.11 5.73
CA ARG A 12 18.27 2.93 4.95
C ARG A 12 16.76 2.69 4.97
N ASN A 13 16.20 2.38 3.82
CA ASN A 13 14.85 1.88 3.67
C ASN A 13 14.93 0.56 2.91
N ASP A 14 14.44 -0.52 3.50
CA ASP A 14 14.56 -1.87 2.94
C ASP A 14 13.58 -2.12 1.79
N TYR A 15 12.58 -1.25 1.62
CA TYR A 15 11.48 -1.41 0.65
C TYR A 15 11.67 -0.56 -0.60
N ALA A 16 12.43 0.53 -0.53
CA ALA A 16 12.64 1.43 -1.67
C ALA A 16 13.99 2.14 -1.57
N THR A 17 14.51 2.63 -2.69
CA THR A 17 15.75 3.40 -2.74
C THR A 17 15.47 4.88 -2.95
N THR A 18 16.37 5.75 -2.43
CA THR A 18 16.33 7.20 -2.65
C THR A 18 17.09 7.62 -3.91
N LYS A 19 17.96 6.76 -4.44
CA LYS A 19 18.86 7.08 -5.57
C LYS A 19 18.23 6.83 -6.93
N SER A 20 17.23 5.97 -7.00
CA SER A 20 16.53 5.61 -8.24
C SER A 20 15.08 5.30 -7.94
N SER A 21 14.23 5.35 -8.97
CA SER A 21 12.85 4.93 -8.83
C SER A 21 12.77 3.43 -8.52
N THR A 22 12.05 3.07 -7.47
CA THR A 22 11.80 1.68 -7.12
C THR A 22 10.40 1.30 -7.59
N TYR A 23 10.32 0.27 -8.42
CA TYR A 23 9.06 -0.25 -8.94
C TYR A 23 8.75 -1.62 -8.36
N TYR A 24 7.46 -1.83 -8.14
CA TYR A 24 6.88 -3.12 -7.76
C TYR A 24 5.92 -3.56 -8.85
N THR A 25 5.93 -4.83 -9.20
CA THR A 25 4.85 -5.44 -9.98
C THR A 25 3.63 -5.55 -9.08
N MET A 26 2.48 -5.11 -9.58
CA MET A 26 1.24 -5.06 -8.82
C MET A 26 0.15 -5.86 -9.52
N THR A 27 -0.45 -6.77 -8.78
CA THR A 27 -1.64 -7.54 -9.21
C THR A 27 -2.72 -7.46 -8.15
N GLY A 28 -3.97 -7.62 -8.54
CA GLY A 28 -5.09 -7.64 -7.59
C GLY A 28 -6.39 -7.13 -8.16
N THR A 29 -7.23 -6.56 -7.31
CA THR A 29 -8.54 -6.02 -7.67
C THR A 29 -8.87 -4.74 -6.91
N THR A 30 -9.57 -3.84 -7.56
CA THR A 30 -10.28 -2.71 -6.92
C THR A 30 -11.77 -2.92 -7.07
N GLN A 31 -12.51 -2.83 -5.98
CA GLN A 31 -13.95 -2.87 -5.93
C GLN A 31 -14.47 -1.49 -5.54
N THR A 32 -15.30 -0.87 -6.39
CA THR A 32 -15.82 0.49 -6.17
C THR A 32 -17.33 0.43 -6.03
N GLY A 33 -17.85 1.07 -5.01
CA GLY A 33 -19.29 1.14 -4.81
C GLY A 33 -19.67 1.87 -3.53
N TRP A 34 -20.97 2.02 -3.37
CA TRP A 34 -21.58 2.58 -2.17
C TRP A 34 -21.51 1.56 -1.03
N ILE A 35 -21.04 1.99 0.14
CA ILE A 35 -20.92 1.15 1.32
C ILE A 35 -21.89 1.63 2.40
N VAL A 36 -22.69 0.70 2.93
CA VAL A 36 -23.52 0.88 4.12
C VAL A 36 -23.22 -0.30 5.06
N ASP A 37 -22.96 0.00 6.33
CA ASP A 37 -22.64 -1.01 7.35
C ASP A 37 -21.53 -1.98 6.94
N ASN A 38 -20.47 -1.45 6.33
CA ASN A 38 -19.33 -2.21 5.78
C ASN A 38 -19.64 -3.13 4.58
N ILE A 39 -20.83 -3.11 4.04
CA ILE A 39 -21.28 -3.94 2.92
C ILE A 39 -21.41 -3.10 1.65
N PHE A 40 -20.86 -3.61 0.55
CA PHE A 40 -21.07 -3.01 -0.77
C PHE A 40 -22.50 -3.25 -1.27
N GLY A 41 -23.11 -2.18 -1.79
CA GLY A 41 -24.41 -2.25 -2.43
C GLY A 41 -24.38 -3.00 -3.77
N SER A 42 -25.57 -3.19 -4.37
CA SER A 42 -25.77 -3.94 -5.61
C SER A 42 -25.07 -3.35 -6.84
N ASN A 43 -24.84 -2.03 -6.85
CA ASN A 43 -24.21 -1.32 -7.98
C ASN A 43 -22.69 -1.22 -7.83
N THR A 44 -22.05 -2.29 -7.40
CA THR A 44 -20.62 -2.33 -7.20
C THR A 44 -19.89 -2.73 -8.48
N ARG A 45 -18.86 -1.96 -8.83
CA ARG A 45 -17.95 -2.25 -9.94
C ARG A 45 -16.66 -2.88 -9.43
N ARG A 46 -16.24 -3.98 -10.03
CA ARG A 46 -14.95 -4.62 -9.77
C ARG A 46 -14.04 -4.48 -10.98
N GLN A 47 -12.79 -4.14 -10.74
CA GLN A 47 -11.76 -3.97 -11.76
C GLN A 47 -10.48 -4.70 -11.34
N ALA A 48 -9.92 -5.50 -12.26
CA ALA A 48 -8.61 -6.11 -12.05
C ALA A 48 -7.49 -5.07 -12.11
N ILE A 49 -6.46 -5.28 -11.30
CA ILE A 49 -5.23 -4.50 -11.29
C ILE A 49 -4.11 -5.40 -11.82
N ASN A 50 -3.42 -4.94 -12.86
CA ASN A 50 -2.20 -5.57 -13.35
C ASN A 50 -1.32 -4.45 -13.93
N SER A 51 -0.33 -4.01 -13.17
CA SER A 51 0.48 -2.85 -13.50
C SER A 51 1.79 -2.85 -12.72
N SER A 52 2.60 -1.81 -12.88
CA SER A 52 3.72 -1.50 -12.01
C SER A 52 3.39 -0.31 -11.12
N LYS A 53 3.90 -0.31 -9.91
CA LYS A 53 3.71 0.76 -8.93
C LYS A 53 5.04 1.37 -8.53
N LEU A 54 5.12 2.69 -8.62
CA LEU A 54 6.24 3.45 -8.07
C LEU A 54 6.12 3.51 -6.55
N VAL A 55 7.18 3.10 -5.87
CA VAL A 55 7.30 3.11 -4.41
C VAL A 55 8.41 4.07 -4.00
N ILE A 56 8.08 5.02 -3.13
CA ILE A 56 8.96 6.10 -2.71
C ILE A 56 9.24 5.97 -1.22
N PRO A 57 10.51 5.93 -0.78
CA PRO A 57 10.84 5.87 0.64
C PRO A 57 10.48 7.20 1.33
N VAL A 58 9.83 7.13 2.50
CA VAL A 58 9.42 8.30 3.30
C VAL A 58 9.79 8.17 4.77
N GLY A 59 10.53 7.15 5.10
CA GLY A 59 11.05 6.86 6.44
C GLY A 59 11.81 5.54 6.41
N GLU A 60 12.35 5.12 7.54
CA GLU A 60 13.11 3.85 7.65
C GLU A 60 12.25 2.63 7.30
N ARG A 61 11.02 2.62 7.78
CA ARG A 61 10.06 1.50 7.67
C ARG A 61 8.81 1.84 6.86
N SER A 62 8.82 3.01 6.20
CA SER A 62 7.65 3.52 5.52
C SER A 62 7.94 3.88 4.07
N VAL A 63 6.97 3.60 3.24
CA VAL A 63 6.98 4.01 1.83
C VAL A 63 5.70 4.76 1.48
N ARG A 64 5.78 5.58 0.44
CA ARG A 64 4.65 6.27 -0.17
C ARG A 64 4.27 5.58 -1.47
N ILE A 65 2.99 5.32 -1.64
CA ILE A 65 2.40 4.77 -2.88
C ILE A 65 1.13 5.54 -3.24
N LEU A 66 0.66 5.37 -4.47
CA LEU A 66 -0.70 5.71 -4.86
C LEU A 66 -1.61 4.49 -4.67
N PRO A 67 -2.90 4.67 -4.35
CA PRO A 67 -3.82 3.56 -4.11
C PRO A 67 -4.21 2.84 -5.40
N GLY A 68 -4.28 1.51 -5.34
CA GLY A 68 -4.72 0.68 -6.47
C GLY A 68 -3.97 1.00 -7.76
N ALA A 69 -4.71 1.11 -8.86
CA ALA A 69 -4.19 1.50 -10.18
C ALA A 69 -4.29 3.02 -10.45
N THR A 70 -4.43 3.84 -9.41
CA THR A 70 -4.51 5.31 -9.57
C THR A 70 -3.23 5.84 -10.19
N ALA A 71 -3.38 6.61 -11.26
CA ALA A 71 -2.24 7.24 -11.93
C ALA A 71 -1.75 8.48 -11.17
N ALA A 72 -0.46 8.76 -11.28
CA ALA A 72 0.11 10.03 -10.85
C ALA A 72 -0.46 11.17 -11.71
N ASN A 73 -0.71 12.30 -11.05
CA ASN A 73 -1.20 13.52 -11.67
C ASN A 73 -0.23 14.67 -11.35
N ASP A 74 -0.72 15.90 -11.24
CA ASP A 74 0.09 17.01 -10.73
C ASP A 74 0.60 16.72 -9.31
N LYS A 75 1.61 17.48 -8.87
CA LYS A 75 2.29 17.25 -7.59
C LYS A 75 1.36 17.31 -6.38
N VAL A 76 0.41 18.24 -6.38
CA VAL A 76 -0.49 18.47 -5.23
C VAL A 76 -1.48 17.32 -5.12
N THR A 77 -2.19 17.03 -6.22
CA THR A 77 -3.16 15.92 -6.29
C THR A 77 -2.51 14.59 -5.98
N THR A 78 -1.31 14.32 -6.52
CA THR A 78 -0.55 13.09 -6.23
C THR A 78 -0.21 12.97 -4.75
N ARG A 79 0.22 14.06 -4.09
CA ARG A 79 0.52 14.03 -2.64
C ARG A 79 -0.73 13.84 -1.79
N ASN A 80 -1.82 14.55 -2.13
CA ASN A 80 -3.09 14.46 -1.41
C ASN A 80 -3.70 13.06 -1.50
N ASN A 81 -3.52 12.37 -2.64
CA ASN A 81 -4.02 11.03 -2.87
C ASN A 81 -3.00 9.91 -2.57
N SER A 82 -1.87 10.23 -1.95
CA SER A 82 -0.86 9.24 -1.59
C SER A 82 -1.15 8.58 -0.26
N LEU A 83 -0.75 7.32 -0.16
CA LEU A 83 -0.76 6.50 1.04
C LEU A 83 0.64 6.39 1.63
N ARG A 84 0.70 6.31 2.96
CA ARG A 84 1.87 5.85 3.70
C ARG A 84 1.64 4.40 4.10
N VAL A 85 2.52 3.53 3.66
CA VAL A 85 2.55 2.11 4.02
C VAL A 85 3.72 1.91 4.96
N THR A 86 3.46 1.44 6.18
CA THR A 86 4.47 1.25 7.22
C THR A 86 4.50 -0.21 7.63
N VAL A 87 5.68 -0.82 7.58
CA VAL A 87 5.91 -2.18 8.06
C VAL A 87 6.32 -2.13 9.53
N ASP A 88 5.71 -2.97 10.36
CA ASP A 88 6.13 -3.20 11.73
C ASP A 88 6.93 -4.50 11.82
N PRO A 89 8.28 -4.44 11.85
CA PRO A 89 9.12 -5.63 11.85
C PRO A 89 9.09 -6.41 13.18
N GLU A 90 8.54 -5.82 14.24
CA GLU A 90 8.38 -6.45 15.55
C GLU A 90 7.02 -7.17 15.68
N SER A 91 6.05 -6.88 14.79
CA SER A 91 4.71 -7.43 14.86
C SER A 91 4.48 -8.46 13.75
N TRP A 92 4.34 -9.71 14.14
CA TRP A 92 4.19 -10.84 13.24
C TRP A 92 2.78 -11.44 13.30
N VAL A 93 2.33 -11.96 12.17
CA VAL A 93 1.09 -12.71 12.03
C VAL A 93 1.33 -13.94 11.16
N ASN A 94 0.76 -15.07 11.55
CA ASN A 94 0.78 -16.28 10.74
C ASN A 94 -0.37 -16.23 9.73
N VAL A 95 -0.03 -16.21 8.46
CA VAL A 95 -0.98 -16.17 7.35
C VAL A 95 -1.16 -17.58 6.78
N PRO A 96 -2.38 -18.12 6.72
CA PRO A 96 -2.62 -19.44 6.15
C PRO A 96 -2.20 -19.52 4.67
N VAL A 97 -1.65 -20.66 4.29
CA VAL A 97 -1.36 -20.97 2.89
C VAL A 97 -2.62 -21.55 2.24
N TYR A 98 -2.95 -21.05 1.06
CA TYR A 98 -4.06 -21.56 0.26
C TYR A 98 -3.51 -22.37 -0.91
N VAL A 99 -3.99 -23.60 -1.07
CA VAL A 99 -3.71 -24.44 -2.24
C VAL A 99 -5.05 -24.75 -2.92
N GLU A 100 -5.16 -24.39 -4.19
CA GLU A 100 -6.40 -24.56 -5.00
C GLU A 100 -7.65 -23.92 -4.36
N GLY A 101 -7.45 -22.87 -3.54
CA GLY A 101 -8.54 -22.14 -2.87
C GLY A 101 -8.94 -22.72 -1.50
N GLU A 102 -8.33 -23.82 -1.06
CA GLU A 102 -8.52 -24.41 0.27
C GLU A 102 -7.41 -23.98 1.23
N ILE A 103 -7.77 -23.76 2.51
CA ILE A 103 -6.82 -23.46 3.58
C ILE A 103 -6.07 -24.73 3.92
N THR A 104 -4.75 -24.67 3.93
CA THR A 104 -3.88 -25.76 4.40
C THR A 104 -3.50 -25.57 5.88
N ASP A 105 -2.90 -26.59 6.49
CA ASP A 105 -2.34 -26.49 7.83
C ASP A 105 -1.01 -25.68 7.88
N GLU A 106 -0.49 -25.30 6.71
CA GLU A 106 0.72 -24.49 6.61
C GLU A 106 0.42 -23.02 6.81
N VAL A 107 1.32 -22.33 7.52
CA VAL A 107 1.26 -20.89 7.73
C VAL A 107 2.60 -20.25 7.37
N VAL A 108 2.53 -19.02 6.86
CA VAL A 108 3.71 -18.19 6.60
C VAL A 108 3.72 -17.04 7.59
N PRO A 109 4.82 -16.86 8.36
CA PRO A 109 4.95 -15.71 9.23
C PRO A 109 5.19 -14.45 8.39
N MET A 110 4.35 -13.45 8.55
CA MET A 110 4.42 -12.16 7.86
C MET A 110 4.41 -11.01 8.86
N GLN A 111 5.04 -9.91 8.48
CA GLN A 111 5.04 -8.68 9.29
C GLN A 111 3.77 -7.88 9.05
N ARG A 112 3.22 -7.28 10.11
CA ARG A 112 2.03 -6.43 9.98
C ARG A 112 2.36 -5.13 9.27
N VAL A 113 1.39 -4.66 8.50
CA VAL A 113 1.49 -3.42 7.74
C VAL A 113 0.32 -2.51 8.11
N SER A 114 0.63 -1.26 8.37
CA SER A 114 -0.37 -0.20 8.52
C SER A 114 -0.40 0.69 7.29
N ILE A 115 -1.61 1.14 6.92
CA ILE A 115 -1.83 2.02 5.77
C ILE A 115 -2.59 3.24 6.27
N THR A 116 -2.01 4.42 6.05
CA THR A 116 -2.58 5.71 6.46
C THR A 116 -2.49 6.72 5.32
N PRO A 117 -3.22 7.84 5.34
CA PRO A 117 -2.94 8.95 4.46
C PRO A 117 -1.47 9.38 4.57
N TYR A 118 -0.86 9.72 3.44
CA TYR A 118 0.51 10.26 3.44
C TYR A 118 0.58 11.63 4.11
N LEU A 119 -0.40 12.47 3.88
CA LEU A 119 -0.54 13.78 4.50
C LEU A 119 -1.61 13.75 5.60
N ASP A 120 -1.32 14.42 6.70
CA ASP A 120 -2.29 14.70 7.75
C ASP A 120 -2.96 16.05 7.45
N SER A 121 -3.96 16.04 6.58
CA SER A 121 -4.71 17.24 6.19
C SER A 121 -6.14 16.88 5.81
N GLN A 122 -7.04 17.89 5.84
CA GLN A 122 -8.43 17.71 5.41
C GLN A 122 -8.57 17.45 3.90
N ASP A 123 -7.56 17.85 3.12
CA ASP A 123 -7.52 17.65 1.67
C ASP A 123 -6.82 16.35 1.29
N ALA A 124 -6.54 15.48 2.25
CA ALA A 124 -5.91 14.19 2.00
C ALA A 124 -6.93 13.10 1.71
N ILE A 125 -6.46 12.05 1.04
CA ILE A 125 -7.18 10.79 0.85
C ILE A 125 -7.69 10.26 2.20
N ARG A 126 -8.89 9.70 2.22
CA ARG A 126 -9.41 8.98 3.38
C ARG A 126 -9.08 7.50 3.25
N VAL A 127 -8.65 6.88 4.32
CA VAL A 127 -8.23 5.47 4.35
C VAL A 127 -8.90 4.77 5.52
N SER A 128 -9.31 3.55 5.28
CA SER A 128 -9.86 2.64 6.29
C SER A 128 -9.30 1.24 6.05
N ALA A 129 -9.14 0.47 7.13
CA ALA A 129 -8.80 -0.95 7.01
C ALA A 129 -9.90 -1.70 6.23
N SER A 130 -9.49 -2.69 5.45
CA SER A 130 -10.46 -3.63 4.87
C SER A 130 -10.97 -4.56 5.98
N PRO A 131 -12.27 -4.83 6.06
CA PRO A 131 -12.81 -5.79 7.02
C PRO A 131 -12.48 -7.26 6.66
N LEU A 132 -11.85 -7.50 5.52
CA LEU A 132 -11.63 -8.84 5.00
C LEU A 132 -10.33 -9.48 5.47
N ASN A 133 -9.25 -8.72 5.48
CA ASN A 133 -7.92 -9.20 5.89
C ASN A 133 -7.04 -8.04 6.38
N ASP A 134 -6.08 -8.37 7.23
CA ASP A 134 -4.98 -7.49 7.59
C ASP A 134 -4.00 -7.33 6.42
N SER A 135 -3.40 -6.16 6.31
CA SER A 135 -2.29 -5.94 5.38
C SER A 135 -0.99 -6.48 5.98
N THR A 136 -0.19 -7.14 5.16
CA THR A 136 1.04 -7.81 5.59
C THR A 136 2.19 -7.63 4.60
N TYR A 137 3.40 -7.89 5.08
CA TYR A 137 4.62 -7.94 4.29
C TYR A 137 5.35 -9.26 4.55
N ASP A 138 5.68 -9.95 3.49
CA ASP A 138 6.52 -11.13 3.54
C ASP A 138 7.99 -10.75 3.28
N PRO A 139 8.85 -10.76 4.31
CA PRO A 139 10.26 -10.41 4.14
C PRO A 139 11.07 -11.46 3.38
N ALA A 140 10.60 -12.70 3.30
CA ALA A 140 11.29 -13.76 2.56
C ALA A 140 11.21 -13.56 1.04
N THR A 141 10.08 -13.04 0.56
CA THR A 141 9.85 -12.79 -0.87
C THR A 141 9.89 -11.32 -1.26
N GLY A 142 9.93 -10.41 -0.29
CA GLY A 142 9.85 -8.97 -0.53
C GLY A 142 8.48 -8.52 -1.05
N THR A 143 7.41 -9.20 -0.63
CA THR A 143 6.06 -9.00 -1.15
C THR A 143 5.15 -8.36 -0.12
N PHE A 144 4.44 -7.30 -0.53
CA PHE A 144 3.35 -6.71 0.22
C PHE A 144 2.02 -7.32 -0.21
N TYR A 145 1.19 -7.66 0.76
CA TYR A 145 -0.21 -8.04 0.59
C TYR A 145 -1.05 -6.96 1.27
N LEU A 146 -1.66 -6.07 0.47
CA LEU A 146 -2.35 -4.88 0.98
C LEU A 146 -3.86 -5.01 0.81
N TYR A 147 -4.59 -4.81 1.90
CA TYR A 147 -6.05 -4.84 1.98
C TYR A 147 -6.51 -3.56 2.66
N TYR A 148 -7.13 -2.66 1.91
CA TYR A 148 -7.57 -1.37 2.44
C TYR A 148 -8.73 -0.80 1.64
N ARG A 149 -9.41 0.15 2.23
CA ARG A 149 -10.40 1.00 1.58
C ARG A 149 -9.90 2.42 1.50
N TYR A 150 -10.20 3.09 0.41
CA TYR A 150 -9.86 4.49 0.27
C TYR A 150 -10.96 5.28 -0.43
N GLN A 151 -10.91 6.59 -0.25
CA GLN A 151 -11.68 7.56 -0.96
C GLN A 151 -10.75 8.72 -1.32
N LEU A 152 -10.66 9.06 -2.60
CA LEU A 152 -9.79 10.14 -3.06
C LEU A 152 -10.16 11.47 -2.39
N ALA A 153 -9.21 12.39 -2.32
CA ALA A 153 -9.40 13.70 -1.71
C ALA A 153 -10.56 14.51 -2.32
N THR A 154 -10.86 14.26 -3.60
CA THR A 154 -11.95 14.93 -4.34
C THR A 154 -13.29 14.21 -4.23
N GLU A 155 -13.33 13.02 -3.66
CA GLU A 155 -14.56 12.24 -3.51
C GLU A 155 -15.25 12.52 -2.16
N SER A 156 -16.54 12.30 -2.12
CA SER A 156 -17.36 12.49 -0.91
C SER A 156 -18.47 11.44 -0.81
N GLY A 157 -19.19 11.45 0.31
CA GLY A 157 -20.27 10.50 0.56
C GLY A 157 -19.76 9.10 0.97
N ASN A 158 -20.52 8.07 0.63
CA ASN A 158 -20.25 6.67 1.02
C ASN A 158 -19.76 5.80 -0.13
N THR A 159 -19.32 6.39 -1.23
CA THR A 159 -18.67 5.64 -2.32
C THR A 159 -17.22 5.41 -1.95
N TRP A 160 -16.81 4.16 -1.85
CA TRP A 160 -15.48 3.74 -1.47
C TRP A 160 -14.87 2.81 -2.52
N HIS A 161 -13.54 2.77 -2.51
CA HIS A 161 -12.74 1.82 -3.28
C HIS A 161 -12.09 0.84 -2.30
N GLU A 162 -12.39 -0.44 -2.44
CA GLU A 162 -11.69 -1.50 -1.69
C GLU A 162 -10.64 -2.14 -2.58
N VAL A 163 -9.42 -2.14 -2.11
CA VAL A 163 -8.26 -2.67 -2.82
C VAL A 163 -7.78 -3.94 -2.14
N ARG A 164 -7.50 -4.93 -2.96
CA ARG A 164 -6.72 -6.12 -2.63
C ARG A 164 -5.60 -6.17 -3.63
N GLU A 165 -4.39 -5.85 -3.20
CA GLU A 165 -3.24 -5.84 -4.09
C GLU A 165 -2.06 -6.59 -3.50
N THR A 166 -1.38 -7.31 -4.38
CA THR A 166 -0.09 -7.95 -4.12
C THR A 166 0.97 -7.17 -4.87
N MET A 167 1.96 -6.67 -4.16
CA MET A 167 3.07 -5.92 -4.74
C MET A 167 4.37 -6.67 -4.47
N THR A 168 5.05 -7.09 -5.53
CA THR A 168 6.35 -7.74 -5.46
C THR A 168 7.41 -6.85 -6.10
N ARG A 169 8.53 -6.67 -5.41
CA ARG A 169 9.62 -5.82 -5.90
C ARG A 169 10.15 -6.35 -7.22
N SER A 170 10.14 -5.50 -8.25
CA SER A 170 10.74 -5.85 -9.53
C SER A 170 12.25 -5.98 -9.35
N GLN A 171 12.79 -7.12 -9.73
CA GLN A 171 14.24 -7.34 -9.81
C GLN A 171 14.70 -6.85 -11.19
N TYR A 172 15.61 -5.89 -11.19
CA TYR A 172 16.31 -5.42 -12.39
C TYR A 172 17.80 -5.76 -12.26
#